data_22dade43ac43f48a72f3c788beae5066
#
_entry.id   22dade43ac43f48a72f3c788beae5066
#
_cell.length_a   1.000
_cell.length_b   1.000
_cell.length_c   1.000
_cell.angle_alpha   90.00
_cell.angle_beta   90.00
_cell.angle_gamma   90.00
#
_symmetry.space_group_name_H-M   'P 1'
#
loop_
_entity.id
_entity.type
_entity.pdbx_description
1 polymer ?
#
loop_
_entity_poly.entity_id
_entity_poly.type
_entity_poly.pdbx_seq_one_letter_code
_entity_poly.pdbx_strand_id
1 'polypeptide(L)'
;MKKQFYIIFAVVLILLCFIYNIIVGNRYVIETDVNGYNGSADKLIVAIEQDKEVLKVTEYHIQNEKLYITVESISSGRAFISVSATDQPDYLFYSPYIYVHTFGIITEENFFGRSTGSWIFSVATIIFLAVLIIGLLIRIKKEMQRNLYQYNNVRNIGFVIFLIILFVEQLILLGSVNYGIIGSVDMLLNSANFFSVIVLPAAFITFILVIVSNIQLMKNEGRNWKNMLGCILGIMVCVGTVFPRILGEFLQQTTIVDVHNQNGVALYMELFVENAILAATAYLECILIGTIFLSTKAARKIPSFDKDYILILGCQIKKDGTLTNLLKSRADRAVEFAKMQKNVAGKNITFIPSGGKGNDEIIAEADAIKNYLVSIGVPENSILVENKSQNTYENLRNSMELIRNHTKMMIRKSHFQLQTIMYSDLVFLLLVRESELKA
;
A
#
# COMPACT_ATOMS: atom_id res chain seq x y z
N MET A 1 -4.04 5.66 21.80
CA MET A 1 -3.92 7.13 21.69
C MET A 1 -3.40 7.62 20.33
N LYS A 2 -2.26 7.13 19.76
CA LYS A 2 -1.72 7.66 18.49
C LYS A 2 -2.61 7.40 17.23
N LYS A 3 -3.34 6.28 17.15
CA LYS A 3 -4.26 6.01 16.02
C LYS A 3 -5.46 6.97 16.00
N GLN A 4 -5.99 7.30 17.16
CA GLN A 4 -7.11 8.24 17.28
C GLN A 4 -6.71 9.66 16.89
N PHE A 5 -5.45 10.05 17.16
CA PHE A 5 -4.95 11.37 16.80
C PHE A 5 -4.94 11.61 15.29
N TYR A 6 -4.51 10.62 14.46
CA TYR A 6 -4.49 10.77 12.99
C TYR A 6 -5.90 10.81 12.40
N ILE A 7 -6.83 10.02 12.95
CA ILE A 7 -8.24 10.04 12.52
C ILE A 7 -8.86 11.39 12.88
N ILE A 8 -8.65 11.86 14.11
CA ILE A 8 -9.15 13.16 14.56
C ILE A 8 -8.55 14.28 13.71
N PHE A 9 -7.24 14.23 13.41
CA PHE A 9 -6.58 15.25 12.59
C PHE A 9 -7.15 15.28 11.16
N ALA A 10 -7.37 14.12 10.53
CA ALA A 10 -7.99 14.03 9.20
C ALA A 10 -9.43 14.56 9.21
N VAL A 11 -10.22 14.19 10.22
CA VAL A 11 -11.60 14.70 10.39
C VAL A 11 -11.62 16.21 10.62
N VAL A 12 -10.71 16.73 11.44
CA VAL A 12 -10.57 18.18 11.67
C VAL A 12 -10.19 18.91 10.39
N LEU A 13 -9.28 18.35 9.58
CA LEU A 13 -8.89 18.96 8.30
C LEU A 13 -10.09 19.03 7.32
N ILE A 14 -10.85 17.95 7.21
CA ILE A 14 -12.07 17.90 6.38
C ILE A 14 -13.11 18.90 6.89
N LEU A 15 -13.32 18.98 8.20
CA LEU A 15 -14.22 19.94 8.82
C LEU A 15 -13.77 21.38 8.58
N LEU A 16 -12.48 21.67 8.67
CA LEU A 16 -11.93 23.00 8.38
C LEU A 16 -12.14 23.40 6.92
N CYS A 17 -11.95 22.47 5.97
CA CYS A 17 -12.27 22.71 4.55
C CYS A 17 -13.76 22.98 4.36
N PHE A 18 -14.63 22.26 5.08
CA PHE A 18 -16.08 22.43 5.00
C PHE A 18 -16.52 23.77 5.61
N ILE A 19 -15.97 24.16 6.75
CA ILE A 19 -16.21 25.42 7.45
C ILE A 19 -15.71 26.60 6.59
N TYR A 20 -14.54 26.47 5.97
CA TYR A 20 -14.01 27.48 5.07
C TYR A 20 -14.97 27.76 3.91
N ASN A 21 -15.52 26.70 3.28
CA ASN A 21 -16.53 26.83 2.23
C ASN A 21 -17.82 27.53 2.68
N ILE A 22 -18.26 27.28 3.92
CA ILE A 22 -19.47 27.92 4.49
C ILE A 22 -19.20 29.40 4.78
N ILE A 23 -18.00 29.75 5.27
CA ILE A 23 -17.67 31.11 5.70
C ILE A 23 -17.35 32.01 4.50
N VAL A 24 -16.56 31.51 3.53
CA VAL A 24 -16.11 32.31 2.37
C VAL A 24 -17.25 32.46 1.35
N GLY A 25 -18.22 31.56 1.35
CA GLY A 25 -19.33 31.54 0.39
C GLY A 25 -18.84 31.29 -1.04
N ASN A 26 -19.79 31.25 -1.98
CA ASN A 26 -19.51 31.06 -3.40
C ASN A 26 -19.17 32.39 -4.12
N ARG A 27 -18.68 33.38 -3.39
CA ARG A 27 -18.38 34.72 -3.91
C ARG A 27 -16.91 35.03 -3.87
N TYR A 28 -16.44 35.72 -4.90
CA TYR A 28 -15.05 36.14 -5.01
C TYR A 28 -15.00 37.58 -5.57
N VAL A 29 -14.09 38.40 -5.05
CA VAL A 29 -13.90 39.76 -5.52
C VAL A 29 -12.58 39.84 -6.29
N ILE A 30 -12.67 40.19 -7.56
CA ILE A 30 -11.55 40.46 -8.44
C ILE A 30 -11.19 41.92 -8.29
N GLU A 31 -9.96 42.21 -7.94
CA GLU A 31 -9.42 43.55 -7.85
C GLU A 31 -8.47 43.78 -9.04
N THR A 32 -8.70 44.79 -9.83
CA THR A 32 -7.84 45.14 -10.98
C THR A 32 -7.68 46.66 -11.11
N ASP A 33 -6.52 47.09 -11.57
CA ASP A 33 -6.28 48.51 -11.82
C ASP A 33 -7.06 48.97 -13.03
N VAL A 34 -7.67 50.18 -12.95
CA VAL A 34 -8.43 50.78 -14.05
C VAL A 34 -7.49 51.55 -14.98
N ASN A 35 -6.38 50.92 -15.40
CA ASN A 35 -5.36 51.59 -16.21
C ASN A 35 -5.89 52.23 -17.46
N GLY A 36 -5.84 53.56 -17.52
CA GLY A 36 -6.24 54.33 -18.72
C GLY A 36 -7.73 54.64 -18.81
N TYR A 37 -8.58 54.21 -17.88
CA TYR A 37 -9.99 54.56 -17.84
C TYR A 37 -10.30 55.61 -16.78
N ASN A 38 -10.85 56.75 -17.18
CA ASN A 38 -11.18 57.86 -16.30
C ASN A 38 -12.70 58.11 -16.15
N GLY A 39 -13.52 57.18 -16.64
CA GLY A 39 -14.97 57.27 -16.60
C GLY A 39 -15.59 56.68 -15.31
N SER A 40 -16.94 56.73 -15.26
CA SER A 40 -17.70 56.12 -14.16
C SER A 40 -17.96 54.63 -14.40
N ALA A 41 -18.14 53.85 -13.32
CA ALA A 41 -18.43 52.42 -13.39
C ALA A 41 -19.64 52.05 -14.23
N ASP A 42 -20.65 52.95 -14.28
CA ASP A 42 -21.91 52.74 -15.02
C ASP A 42 -21.71 52.59 -16.54
N LYS A 43 -20.58 53.10 -17.07
CA LYS A 43 -20.23 52.99 -18.49
C LYS A 43 -19.40 51.76 -18.83
N LEU A 44 -19.01 50.98 -17.86
CA LEU A 44 -18.29 49.73 -18.06
C LEU A 44 -19.25 48.59 -18.41
N ILE A 45 -18.86 47.78 -19.36
CA ILE A 45 -19.51 46.52 -19.72
C ILE A 45 -18.60 45.41 -19.23
N VAL A 46 -19.07 44.66 -18.24
CA VAL A 46 -18.38 43.51 -17.67
C VAL A 46 -19.03 42.24 -18.21
N ALA A 47 -18.30 41.47 -18.98
CA ALA A 47 -18.79 40.25 -19.59
C ALA A 47 -17.93 39.03 -19.15
N ILE A 48 -18.59 37.88 -19.03
CA ILE A 48 -17.92 36.61 -18.80
C ILE A 48 -17.64 35.95 -20.14
N GLU A 49 -16.40 35.62 -20.38
CA GLU A 49 -15.95 34.96 -21.58
C GLU A 49 -15.61 33.51 -21.34
N GLN A 50 -15.63 32.72 -22.41
CA GLN A 50 -15.46 31.26 -22.39
C GLN A 50 -16.69 30.57 -21.78
N ASP A 51 -16.58 29.85 -20.67
CA ASP A 51 -17.69 29.09 -20.08
C ASP A 51 -18.61 30.03 -19.28
N LYS A 52 -19.61 30.66 -19.96
CA LYS A 52 -20.49 31.66 -19.39
C LYS A 52 -21.38 31.15 -18.24
N GLU A 53 -21.53 29.84 -18.11
CA GLU A 53 -22.34 29.18 -17.07
C GLU A 53 -21.54 28.89 -15.79
N VAL A 54 -20.23 29.19 -15.74
CA VAL A 54 -19.37 28.91 -14.60
C VAL A 54 -19.48 29.96 -13.50
N LEU A 55 -19.58 31.23 -13.91
CA LEU A 55 -19.61 32.39 -13.04
C LEU A 55 -20.81 33.29 -13.33
N LYS A 56 -21.17 34.09 -12.35
CA LYS A 56 -22.13 35.21 -12.51
C LYS A 56 -21.50 36.44 -11.87
N VAL A 57 -21.45 37.55 -12.63
CA VAL A 57 -21.12 38.86 -12.08
C VAL A 57 -22.35 39.36 -11.28
N THR A 58 -22.15 39.65 -10.00
CA THR A 58 -23.20 40.14 -9.10
C THR A 58 -23.16 41.64 -8.97
N GLU A 59 -21.99 42.23 -8.87
CA GLU A 59 -21.80 43.69 -8.77
C GLU A 59 -20.39 44.06 -9.23
N TYR A 60 -20.21 45.32 -9.63
CA TYR A 60 -18.89 45.92 -9.85
C TYR A 60 -18.92 47.40 -9.54
N HIS A 61 -17.81 47.94 -9.04
CA HIS A 61 -17.63 49.33 -8.70
C HIS A 61 -16.16 49.75 -8.79
N ILE A 62 -15.93 51.05 -9.00
CA ILE A 62 -14.61 51.65 -9.02
C ILE A 62 -14.38 52.34 -7.65
N GLN A 63 -13.27 52.04 -7.01
CA GLN A 63 -12.84 52.71 -5.80
C GLN A 63 -11.31 52.85 -5.78
N ASN A 64 -10.81 54.07 -5.53
CA ASN A 64 -9.36 54.35 -5.45
C ASN A 64 -8.59 53.90 -6.72
N GLU A 65 -9.10 54.24 -7.91
CA GLU A 65 -8.51 53.85 -9.21
C GLU A 65 -8.43 52.33 -9.44
N LYS A 66 -9.17 51.54 -8.68
CA LYS A 66 -9.29 50.09 -8.85
C LYS A 66 -10.75 49.71 -9.15
N LEU A 67 -10.91 48.76 -10.05
CA LEU A 67 -12.17 48.12 -10.34
C LEU A 67 -12.30 46.85 -9.50
N TYR A 68 -13.35 46.77 -8.72
CA TYR A 68 -13.75 45.60 -7.93
C TYR A 68 -14.94 44.92 -8.62
N ILE A 69 -14.77 43.67 -9.00
CA ILE A 69 -15.80 42.87 -9.64
C ILE A 69 -16.12 41.69 -8.73
N THR A 70 -17.35 41.66 -8.22
CA THR A 70 -17.82 40.54 -7.42
C THR A 70 -18.46 39.50 -8.30
N VAL A 71 -17.95 38.27 -8.24
CA VAL A 71 -18.45 37.10 -8.94
C VAL A 71 -18.95 36.03 -7.99
N GLU A 72 -19.95 35.30 -8.44
CA GLU A 72 -20.52 34.15 -7.73
C GLU A 72 -20.39 32.90 -8.60
N SER A 73 -20.01 31.78 -7.98
CA SER A 73 -19.87 30.51 -8.69
C SER A 73 -21.23 29.88 -8.97
N ILE A 74 -21.43 29.39 -10.20
CA ILE A 74 -22.63 28.64 -10.61
C ILE A 74 -22.27 27.15 -10.77
N SER A 75 -21.21 26.85 -11.52
CA SER A 75 -20.77 25.49 -11.80
C SER A 75 -19.25 25.42 -11.78
N SER A 76 -18.69 24.21 -11.69
CA SER A 76 -17.24 24.02 -11.81
C SER A 76 -16.78 24.24 -13.24
N GLY A 77 -15.66 24.95 -13.40
CA GLY A 77 -15.15 25.27 -14.71
C GLY A 77 -14.14 26.42 -14.68
N ARG A 78 -13.84 27.02 -15.83
CA ARG A 78 -12.99 28.21 -15.94
C ARG A 78 -13.63 29.30 -16.82
N ALA A 79 -13.43 30.51 -16.42
CA ALA A 79 -13.84 31.65 -17.20
C ALA A 79 -12.82 32.78 -17.01
N PHE A 80 -12.86 33.77 -17.84
CA PHE A 80 -12.22 35.05 -17.62
C PHE A 80 -13.22 36.15 -17.84
N ILE A 81 -12.91 37.32 -17.33
CA ILE A 81 -13.79 38.49 -17.46
C ILE A 81 -13.17 39.46 -18.46
N SER A 82 -13.97 39.90 -19.40
CA SER A 82 -13.65 41.04 -20.26
C SER A 82 -14.39 42.29 -19.75
N VAL A 83 -13.65 43.40 -19.71
CA VAL A 83 -14.22 44.71 -19.34
C VAL A 83 -13.95 45.67 -20.48
N SER A 84 -15.00 46.25 -21.01
CA SER A 84 -14.95 47.28 -22.02
C SER A 84 -15.71 48.53 -21.55
N ALA A 85 -15.47 49.70 -22.16
CA ALA A 85 -16.17 50.93 -21.80
C ALA A 85 -16.97 51.46 -22.97
N THR A 86 -18.19 51.94 -22.73
CA THR A 86 -19.07 52.50 -23.75
C THR A 86 -18.63 53.89 -24.22
N ASP A 87 -17.97 54.65 -23.37
CA ASP A 87 -17.47 56.00 -23.63
C ASP A 87 -16.00 56.01 -24.13
N GLN A 88 -15.29 54.88 -24.07
CA GLN A 88 -13.91 54.72 -24.50
C GLN A 88 -13.79 53.38 -25.26
N PRO A 89 -14.08 53.36 -26.58
CA PRO A 89 -14.15 52.10 -27.35
C PRO A 89 -12.85 51.31 -27.39
N ASP A 90 -11.68 51.96 -27.22
CA ASP A 90 -10.38 51.33 -27.22
C ASP A 90 -10.02 50.74 -25.83
N TYR A 91 -10.83 50.97 -24.81
CA TYR A 91 -10.61 50.40 -23.49
C TYR A 91 -11.10 48.98 -23.46
N LEU A 92 -10.14 48.06 -23.32
CA LEU A 92 -10.42 46.62 -23.19
C LEU A 92 -9.43 46.00 -22.19
N PHE A 93 -9.96 45.36 -21.19
CA PHE A 93 -9.21 44.64 -20.18
C PHE A 93 -9.69 43.19 -20.10
N TYR A 94 -8.76 42.26 -19.89
CA TYR A 94 -9.06 40.87 -19.62
C TYR A 94 -8.50 40.48 -18.25
N SER A 95 -9.33 39.88 -17.42
CA SER A 95 -8.86 39.30 -16.16
C SER A 95 -7.97 38.10 -16.41
N PRO A 96 -7.12 37.69 -15.44
CA PRO A 96 -6.61 36.33 -15.41
C PRO A 96 -7.73 35.29 -15.42
N TYR A 97 -7.40 34.05 -15.79
CA TYR A 97 -8.37 32.98 -15.69
C TYR A 97 -8.82 32.76 -14.24
N ILE A 98 -10.11 32.62 -14.06
CA ILE A 98 -10.78 32.34 -12.81
C ILE A 98 -11.25 30.90 -12.85
N TYR A 99 -10.88 30.15 -11.83
CA TYR A 99 -11.19 28.74 -11.69
C TYR A 99 -12.24 28.54 -10.61
N VAL A 100 -13.33 27.88 -10.95
CA VAL A 100 -14.34 27.44 -9.99
C VAL A 100 -14.16 25.93 -9.78
N HIS A 101 -13.73 25.59 -8.57
CA HIS A 101 -13.51 24.20 -8.16
C HIS A 101 -14.81 23.52 -7.71
N THR A 102 -14.73 22.22 -7.53
CA THR A 102 -15.77 21.45 -6.85
C THR A 102 -16.10 22.12 -5.51
N PHE A 103 -17.37 22.19 -5.15
CA PHE A 103 -17.91 22.93 -3.99
C PHE A 103 -17.90 24.47 -4.13
N GLY A 104 -17.73 25.02 -5.33
CA GLY A 104 -17.87 26.45 -5.58
C GLY A 104 -16.69 27.33 -5.12
N ILE A 105 -15.56 26.74 -4.75
CA ILE A 105 -14.36 27.50 -4.38
C ILE A 105 -13.80 28.20 -5.63
N ILE A 106 -13.63 29.52 -5.56
CA ILE A 106 -13.11 30.34 -6.64
C ILE A 106 -11.64 30.68 -6.39
N THR A 107 -10.77 30.50 -7.39
CA THR A 107 -9.35 30.87 -7.33
C THR A 107 -8.89 31.47 -8.67
N GLU A 108 -7.89 32.34 -8.61
CA GLU A 108 -7.28 32.91 -9.80
C GLU A 108 -6.14 32.05 -10.35
N GLU A 109 -5.78 32.31 -11.60
CA GLU A 109 -4.60 31.77 -12.24
C GLU A 109 -3.33 32.24 -11.55
N ASN A 110 -2.39 31.33 -11.33
CA ASN A 110 -1.08 31.67 -10.78
C ASN A 110 -0.05 31.93 -11.89
N PHE A 111 1.15 32.36 -11.50
CA PHE A 111 2.27 32.61 -12.41
C PHE A 111 2.60 31.43 -13.38
N PHE A 112 2.23 30.21 -13.02
CA PHE A 112 2.45 29.01 -13.84
C PHE A 112 1.26 28.67 -14.75
N GLY A 113 0.29 29.56 -14.95
CA GLY A 113 -0.91 29.31 -15.75
C GLY A 113 -1.85 28.26 -15.13
N ARG A 114 -1.89 28.17 -13.81
CA ARG A 114 -2.69 27.17 -13.07
C ARG A 114 -3.54 27.81 -12.01
N SER A 115 -4.64 27.14 -11.67
CA SER A 115 -5.38 27.51 -10.49
C SER A 115 -4.51 27.50 -9.25
N THR A 116 -4.43 28.62 -8.55
CA THR A 116 -3.66 28.78 -7.30
C THR A 116 -4.10 27.76 -6.25
N GLY A 117 -5.41 27.51 -6.15
CA GLY A 117 -5.95 26.53 -5.19
C GLY A 117 -5.51 25.11 -5.48
N SER A 118 -5.60 24.66 -6.74
CA SER A 118 -5.14 23.32 -7.15
C SER A 118 -3.64 23.15 -6.94
N TRP A 119 -2.87 24.17 -7.24
CA TRP A 119 -1.42 24.13 -7.04
C TRP A 119 -1.04 24.01 -5.56
N ILE A 120 -1.63 24.86 -4.70
CA ILE A 120 -1.40 24.79 -3.24
C ILE A 120 -1.82 23.43 -2.70
N PHE A 121 -2.98 22.92 -3.09
CA PHE A 121 -3.46 21.61 -2.67
C PHE A 121 -2.51 20.49 -3.07
N SER A 122 -2.02 20.49 -4.33
CA SER A 122 -1.07 19.50 -4.82
C SER A 122 0.25 19.54 -4.06
N VAL A 123 0.81 20.74 -3.84
CA VAL A 123 2.05 20.92 -3.07
C VAL A 123 1.87 20.47 -1.62
N ALA A 124 0.74 20.82 -0.97
CA ALA A 124 0.44 20.40 0.39
C ALA A 124 0.30 18.88 0.48
N THR A 125 -0.34 18.23 -0.50
CA THR A 125 -0.47 16.78 -0.58
C THR A 125 0.89 16.10 -0.74
N ILE A 126 1.77 16.62 -1.60
CA ILE A 126 3.13 16.11 -1.79
C ILE A 126 3.93 16.20 -0.49
N ILE A 127 3.89 17.35 0.19
CA ILE A 127 4.58 17.52 1.48
C ILE A 127 4.03 16.55 2.52
N PHE A 128 2.70 16.42 2.61
CA PHE A 128 2.05 15.49 3.54
C PHE A 128 2.46 14.04 3.28
N LEU A 129 2.44 13.58 2.02
CA LEU A 129 2.87 12.23 1.64
C LEU A 129 4.35 12.01 1.97
N ALA A 130 5.23 12.98 1.67
CA ALA A 130 6.66 12.90 1.99
C ALA A 130 6.90 12.72 3.49
N VAL A 131 6.26 13.54 4.34
CA VAL A 131 6.37 13.45 5.79
C VAL A 131 5.85 12.11 6.31
N LEU A 132 4.72 11.64 5.77
CA LEU A 132 4.14 10.34 6.14
C LEU A 132 5.05 9.18 5.77
N ILE A 133 5.60 9.17 4.55
CA ILE A 133 6.55 8.15 4.07
C ILE A 133 7.79 8.11 4.96
N ILE A 134 8.41 9.26 5.23
CA ILE A 134 9.61 9.36 6.09
C ILE A 134 9.31 8.83 7.49
N GLY A 135 8.20 9.27 8.09
CA GLY A 135 7.79 8.81 9.43
C GLY A 135 7.57 7.29 9.50
N LEU A 136 6.95 6.72 8.47
CA LEU A 136 6.73 5.27 8.38
C LEU A 136 8.04 4.51 8.15
N LEU A 137 8.95 5.00 7.31
CA LEU A 137 10.27 4.37 7.09
C LEU A 137 11.11 4.32 8.37
N ILE A 138 11.12 5.41 9.15
CA ILE A 138 11.81 5.45 10.46
C ILE A 138 11.19 4.42 11.41
N ARG A 139 9.85 4.34 11.45
CA ARG A 139 9.14 3.37 12.27
C ARG A 139 9.43 1.93 11.85
N ILE A 140 9.36 1.63 10.56
CA ILE A 140 9.65 0.30 10.00
C ILE A 140 11.08 -0.12 10.34
N LYS A 141 12.06 0.77 10.16
CA LYS A 141 13.47 0.50 10.51
C LYS A 141 13.59 0.09 11.98
N LYS A 142 12.92 0.79 12.90
CA LYS A 142 12.93 0.48 14.34
C LYS A 142 12.24 -0.84 14.66
N GLU A 143 11.08 -1.11 14.03
CA GLU A 143 10.33 -2.36 14.24
C GLU A 143 11.10 -3.57 13.68
N MET A 144 11.73 -3.45 12.50
CA MET A 144 12.56 -4.49 11.90
C MET A 144 13.82 -4.81 12.72
N GLN A 145 14.38 -3.82 13.42
CA GLN A 145 15.51 -4.08 14.35
C GLN A 145 15.09 -4.90 15.56
N ARG A 146 13.84 -4.70 16.04
CA ARG A 146 13.30 -5.47 17.17
C ARG A 146 12.90 -6.89 16.76
N ASN A 147 12.08 -7.00 15.73
CA ASN A 147 11.61 -8.28 15.22
C ASN A 147 11.35 -8.19 13.71
N LEU A 148 12.23 -8.81 12.92
CA LEU A 148 12.15 -8.81 11.46
C LEU A 148 10.90 -9.57 10.95
N TYR A 149 10.45 -10.58 11.69
CA TYR A 149 9.49 -11.59 11.24
C TYR A 149 8.02 -11.26 11.58
N GLN A 150 7.73 -10.05 12.04
CA GLN A 150 6.36 -9.64 12.30
C GLN A 150 5.59 -9.37 11.01
N TYR A 151 4.39 -9.93 10.90
CA TYR A 151 3.46 -9.66 9.78
C TYR A 151 3.17 -8.15 9.60
N ASN A 152 3.19 -7.39 10.70
CA ASN A 152 3.04 -5.94 10.64
C ASN A 152 4.12 -5.27 9.78
N ASN A 153 5.33 -5.81 9.71
CA ASN A 153 6.40 -5.27 8.86
C ASN A 153 6.06 -5.42 7.38
N VAL A 154 5.50 -6.58 6.98
CA VAL A 154 5.04 -6.82 5.60
C VAL A 154 4.01 -5.78 5.19
N ARG A 155 2.96 -5.63 6.01
CA ARG A 155 1.88 -4.67 5.76
C ARG A 155 2.39 -3.23 5.69
N ASN A 156 3.27 -2.84 6.63
CA ASN A 156 3.80 -1.48 6.68
C ASN A 156 4.72 -1.19 5.49
N ILE A 157 5.53 -2.15 5.05
CA ILE A 157 6.37 -2.02 3.84
C ILE A 157 5.49 -1.89 2.60
N GLY A 158 4.49 -2.76 2.44
CA GLY A 158 3.54 -2.66 1.34
C GLY A 158 2.83 -1.31 1.31
N PHE A 159 2.40 -0.80 2.47
CA PHE A 159 1.76 0.50 2.57
C PHE A 159 2.71 1.66 2.19
N VAL A 160 3.99 1.60 2.58
CA VAL A 160 4.98 2.61 2.18
C VAL A 160 5.22 2.57 0.66
N ILE A 161 5.33 1.39 0.05
CA ILE A 161 5.48 1.28 -1.41
C ILE A 161 4.27 1.92 -2.11
N PHE A 162 3.06 1.63 -1.64
CA PHE A 162 1.84 2.23 -2.17
C PHE A 162 1.82 3.77 -2.03
N LEU A 163 2.23 4.30 -0.87
CA LEU A 163 2.35 5.76 -0.68
C LEU A 163 3.42 6.39 -1.60
N ILE A 164 4.50 5.68 -1.92
CA ILE A 164 5.51 6.15 -2.88
C ILE A 164 4.91 6.24 -4.28
N ILE A 165 4.06 5.28 -4.68
CA ILE A 165 3.35 5.33 -5.96
C ILE A 165 2.45 6.57 -6.02
N LEU A 166 1.65 6.81 -4.97
CA LEU A 166 0.81 8.02 -4.87
C LEU A 166 1.64 9.31 -4.89
N PHE A 167 2.78 9.32 -4.22
CA PHE A 167 3.69 10.48 -4.21
C PHE A 167 4.23 10.77 -5.61
N VAL A 168 4.64 9.74 -6.36
CA VAL A 168 5.11 9.88 -7.75
C VAL A 168 3.98 10.36 -8.66
N GLU A 169 2.77 9.84 -8.50
CA GLU A 169 1.58 10.32 -9.19
C GLU A 169 1.40 11.83 -9.00
N GLN A 170 1.40 12.29 -7.75
CA GLN A 170 1.25 13.72 -7.43
C GLN A 170 2.37 14.59 -8.01
N LEU A 171 3.60 14.08 -8.06
CA LEU A 171 4.73 14.78 -8.71
C LEU A 171 4.54 14.90 -10.23
N ILE A 172 4.08 13.83 -10.88
CA ILE A 172 3.78 13.85 -12.32
C ILE A 172 2.63 14.82 -12.61
N LEU A 173 1.59 14.76 -11.80
CA LEU A 173 0.46 15.68 -11.88
C LEU A 173 0.90 17.14 -11.70
N LEU A 174 1.76 17.43 -10.75
CA LEU A 174 2.30 18.78 -10.55
C LEU A 174 3.19 19.23 -11.73
N GLY A 175 3.91 18.32 -12.38
CA GLY A 175 4.82 18.61 -13.52
C GLY A 175 4.10 18.81 -14.86
N SER A 176 2.87 18.30 -15.05
CA SER A 176 2.18 18.36 -16.33
C SER A 176 1.61 19.78 -16.60
N VAL A 177 2.00 20.35 -17.72
CA VAL A 177 1.74 21.76 -18.09
C VAL A 177 0.25 22.02 -18.45
N ASN A 178 -0.55 20.98 -18.71
CA ASN A 178 -1.92 21.09 -19.22
C ASN A 178 -3.02 21.11 -18.15
N TYR A 179 -2.68 21.33 -16.89
CA TYR A 179 -3.67 21.38 -15.80
C TYR A 179 -4.21 22.80 -15.54
N GLY A 180 -4.76 23.40 -16.55
CA GLY A 180 -5.89 24.29 -16.34
C GLY A 180 -7.02 23.41 -15.84
N ILE A 181 -7.89 23.80 -15.03
CA ILE A 181 -8.99 23.04 -14.40
C ILE A 181 -8.91 21.53 -14.63
N ILE A 182 -8.41 20.84 -13.66
CA ILE A 182 -8.76 19.44 -13.54
C ILE A 182 -10.18 19.48 -12.94
N GLY A 183 -11.17 19.30 -13.77
CA GLY A 183 -12.48 18.88 -13.30
C GLY A 183 -12.26 17.63 -12.45
N SER A 184 -13.08 17.41 -11.45
CA SER A 184 -12.99 16.21 -10.62
C SER A 184 -13.04 14.92 -11.46
N VAL A 185 -13.69 14.94 -12.61
CA VAL A 185 -13.73 13.84 -13.61
C VAL A 185 -12.35 13.63 -14.23
N ASP A 186 -11.70 14.68 -14.72
CA ASP A 186 -10.36 14.56 -15.34
C ASP A 186 -9.30 14.08 -14.34
N MET A 187 -9.41 14.49 -13.09
CA MET A 187 -8.54 14.01 -12.03
C MET A 187 -8.72 12.50 -11.81
N LEU A 188 -9.94 12.00 -11.75
CA LEU A 188 -10.23 10.57 -11.59
C LEU A 188 -9.79 9.77 -12.83
N LEU A 189 -10.00 10.28 -14.05
CA LEU A 189 -9.54 9.64 -15.29
C LEU A 189 -8.01 9.57 -15.36
N ASN A 190 -7.31 10.63 -15.01
CA ASN A 190 -5.85 10.66 -15.00
C ASN A 190 -5.26 9.72 -13.94
N SER A 191 -5.88 9.66 -12.77
CA SER A 191 -5.50 8.73 -11.71
C SER A 191 -5.72 7.28 -12.16
N ALA A 192 -6.86 6.95 -12.74
CA ALA A 192 -7.15 5.62 -13.28
C ALA A 192 -6.14 5.21 -14.37
N ASN A 193 -5.82 6.11 -15.29
CA ASN A 193 -4.81 5.87 -16.32
C ASN A 193 -3.42 5.64 -15.74
N PHE A 194 -3.00 6.45 -14.76
CA PHE A 194 -1.73 6.30 -14.08
C PHE A 194 -1.61 4.95 -13.36
N PHE A 195 -2.61 4.60 -12.55
CA PHE A 195 -2.65 3.29 -11.90
C PHE A 195 -2.67 2.14 -12.88
N SER A 196 -3.43 2.23 -13.97
CA SER A 196 -3.47 1.20 -15.01
C SER A 196 -2.11 0.93 -15.63
N VAL A 197 -1.33 1.97 -15.94
CA VAL A 197 0.02 1.85 -16.52
C VAL A 197 0.99 1.12 -15.58
N ILE A 198 0.86 1.32 -14.27
CA ILE A 198 1.74 0.69 -13.28
C ILE A 198 1.22 -0.68 -12.86
N VAL A 199 -0.05 -0.78 -12.54
CA VAL A 199 -0.67 -1.99 -11.97
C VAL A 199 -0.78 -3.12 -13.00
N LEU A 200 -1.17 -2.84 -14.25
CA LEU A 200 -1.35 -3.90 -15.25
C LEU A 200 -0.06 -4.71 -15.52
N PRO A 201 1.11 -4.10 -15.81
CA PRO A 201 2.34 -4.87 -15.98
C PRO A 201 2.76 -5.62 -14.72
N ALA A 202 2.63 -4.98 -13.54
CA ALA A 202 2.98 -5.59 -12.27
C ALA A 202 2.08 -6.80 -11.95
N ALA A 203 0.77 -6.67 -12.16
CA ALA A 203 -0.19 -7.76 -12.01
C ALA A 203 0.13 -8.95 -12.92
N PHE A 204 0.48 -8.67 -14.18
CA PHE A 204 0.84 -9.71 -15.14
C PHE A 204 2.12 -10.45 -14.74
N ILE A 205 3.15 -9.73 -14.34
CA ILE A 205 4.41 -10.32 -13.82
C ILE A 205 4.12 -11.15 -12.56
N THR A 206 3.38 -10.59 -11.61
CA THR A 206 2.98 -11.27 -10.37
C THR A 206 2.19 -12.55 -10.66
N PHE A 207 1.25 -12.50 -11.60
CA PHE A 207 0.48 -13.65 -12.04
C PHE A 207 1.37 -14.78 -12.58
N ILE A 208 2.33 -14.46 -13.47
CA ILE A 208 3.28 -15.44 -13.98
C ILE A 208 4.12 -16.06 -12.86
N LEU A 209 4.68 -15.21 -11.97
CA LEU A 209 5.51 -15.67 -10.85
C LEU A 209 4.73 -16.59 -9.90
N VAL A 210 3.49 -16.25 -9.60
CA VAL A 210 2.61 -17.05 -8.73
C VAL A 210 2.29 -18.38 -9.37
N ILE A 211 1.98 -18.43 -10.68
CA ILE A 211 1.74 -19.69 -11.40
C ILE A 211 2.99 -20.57 -11.39
N VAL A 212 4.14 -20.02 -11.77
CA VAL A 212 5.41 -20.77 -11.78
C VAL A 212 5.74 -21.35 -10.41
N SER A 213 5.60 -20.51 -9.36
CA SER A 213 5.82 -20.93 -7.96
C SER A 213 4.86 -22.06 -7.54
N ASN A 214 3.58 -21.94 -7.90
CA ASN A 214 2.60 -22.99 -7.58
C ASN A 214 2.80 -24.28 -8.36
N ILE A 215 3.22 -24.22 -9.62
CA ILE A 215 3.60 -25.41 -10.40
C ILE A 215 4.79 -26.11 -9.73
N GLN A 216 5.77 -25.34 -9.27
CA GLN A 216 6.93 -25.90 -8.55
C GLN A 216 6.52 -26.52 -7.21
N LEU A 217 5.62 -25.86 -6.46
CA LEU A 217 5.05 -26.37 -5.22
C LEU A 217 4.32 -27.70 -5.46
N MET A 218 3.44 -27.77 -6.47
CA MET A 218 2.71 -28.99 -6.84
C MET A 218 3.62 -30.14 -7.26
N LYS A 219 4.77 -29.84 -7.91
CA LYS A 219 5.78 -30.87 -8.25
C LYS A 219 6.48 -31.41 -7.00
N ASN A 220 6.75 -30.56 -6.01
CA ASN A 220 7.53 -30.94 -4.84
C ASN A 220 6.67 -31.52 -3.70
N GLU A 221 5.45 -31.01 -3.51
CA GLU A 221 4.56 -31.35 -2.37
C GLU A 221 3.30 -32.14 -2.79
N GLY A 222 3.17 -32.42 -4.10
CA GLY A 222 2.01 -33.14 -4.65
C GLY A 222 0.83 -32.24 -5.01
N ARG A 223 -0.09 -32.80 -5.81
CA ARG A 223 -1.29 -32.12 -6.33
C ARG A 223 -2.40 -32.14 -5.27
N ASN A 224 -2.43 -31.15 -4.40
CA ASN A 224 -3.52 -30.95 -3.48
C ASN A 224 -4.24 -29.64 -3.79
N TRP A 225 -5.55 -29.56 -3.52
CA TRP A 225 -6.35 -28.35 -3.69
C TRP A 225 -5.75 -27.15 -2.96
N LYS A 226 -5.20 -27.35 -1.77
CA LYS A 226 -4.55 -26.30 -0.98
C LYS A 226 -3.33 -25.69 -1.71
N ASN A 227 -2.60 -26.49 -2.48
CA ASN A 227 -1.44 -26.06 -3.25
C ASN A 227 -1.83 -25.32 -4.54
N MET A 228 -3.13 -25.35 -4.93
CA MET A 228 -3.66 -24.60 -6.07
C MET A 228 -4.20 -23.20 -5.71
N LEU A 229 -4.36 -22.89 -4.42
CA LEU A 229 -4.91 -21.61 -3.96
C LEU A 229 -4.15 -20.39 -4.49
N GLY A 230 -2.84 -20.50 -4.63
CA GLY A 230 -2.04 -19.42 -5.20
C GLY A 230 -2.35 -19.15 -6.68
N CYS A 231 -2.63 -20.21 -7.48
CA CYS A 231 -3.07 -20.01 -8.87
C CYS A 231 -4.40 -19.27 -8.93
N ILE A 232 -5.34 -19.61 -8.05
CA ILE A 232 -6.63 -18.93 -7.95
C ILE A 232 -6.42 -17.46 -7.57
N LEU A 233 -5.57 -17.18 -6.59
CA LEU A 233 -5.23 -15.81 -6.20
C LEU A 233 -4.61 -15.02 -7.34
N GLY A 234 -3.66 -15.61 -8.09
CA GLY A 234 -3.06 -14.99 -9.26
C GLY A 234 -4.09 -14.64 -10.34
N ILE A 235 -5.01 -15.56 -10.63
CA ILE A 235 -6.11 -15.30 -11.57
C ILE A 235 -7.02 -14.17 -11.06
N MET A 236 -7.36 -14.16 -9.77
CA MET A 236 -8.19 -13.09 -9.18
C MET A 236 -7.50 -11.71 -9.29
N VAL A 237 -6.20 -11.64 -9.08
CA VAL A 237 -5.44 -10.38 -9.26
C VAL A 237 -5.50 -9.93 -10.71
N CYS A 238 -5.24 -10.81 -11.69
CA CYS A 238 -5.34 -10.48 -13.11
C CYS A 238 -6.75 -10.04 -13.52
N VAL A 239 -7.77 -10.76 -13.09
CA VAL A 239 -9.17 -10.40 -13.39
C VAL A 239 -9.52 -9.06 -12.75
N GLY A 240 -9.12 -8.84 -11.48
CA GLY A 240 -9.38 -7.59 -10.77
C GLY A 240 -8.75 -6.36 -11.40
N THR A 241 -7.63 -6.51 -12.12
CA THR A 241 -6.98 -5.39 -12.82
C THR A 241 -7.56 -5.11 -14.21
N VAL A 242 -7.97 -6.14 -14.92
CA VAL A 242 -8.46 -6.02 -16.31
C VAL A 242 -9.97 -5.80 -16.38
N PHE A 243 -10.73 -6.41 -15.45
CA PHE A 243 -12.18 -6.40 -15.44
C PHE A 243 -12.81 -5.00 -15.38
N PRO A 244 -12.34 -4.04 -14.55
CA PRO A 244 -12.93 -2.70 -14.51
C PRO A 244 -12.87 -1.98 -15.85
N ARG A 245 -11.75 -2.14 -16.59
CA ARG A 245 -11.57 -1.52 -17.90
C ARG A 245 -12.48 -2.13 -18.95
N ILE A 246 -12.59 -3.46 -18.99
CA ILE A 246 -13.52 -4.15 -19.92
C ILE A 246 -14.96 -3.79 -19.58
N LEU A 247 -15.30 -3.71 -18.30
CA LEU A 247 -16.64 -3.34 -17.86
C LEU A 247 -16.97 -1.88 -18.26
N GLY A 248 -16.03 -0.94 -18.09
CA GLY A 248 -16.19 0.45 -18.50
C GLY A 248 -16.40 0.59 -20.01
N GLU A 249 -15.57 -0.08 -20.82
CA GLU A 249 -15.74 -0.10 -22.29
C GLU A 249 -17.07 -0.73 -22.70
N PHE A 250 -17.49 -1.80 -22.05
CA PHE A 250 -18.78 -2.46 -22.32
C PHE A 250 -19.97 -1.59 -21.96
N LEU A 251 -19.92 -0.92 -20.81
CA LEU A 251 -20.98 0.00 -20.37
C LEU A 251 -21.06 1.23 -21.28
N GLN A 252 -19.94 1.77 -21.74
CA GLN A 252 -19.91 2.87 -22.70
C GLN A 252 -20.49 2.48 -24.06
N GLN A 253 -20.28 1.25 -24.53
CA GLN A 253 -20.84 0.76 -25.80
C GLN A 253 -22.34 0.45 -25.72
N THR A 254 -22.82 0.00 -24.57
CA THR A 254 -24.25 -0.35 -24.38
C THR A 254 -25.12 0.85 -24.07
N THR A 255 -24.55 1.90 -23.52
CA THR A 255 -25.21 3.19 -23.36
C THR A 255 -24.82 4.08 -24.52
N ILE A 256 -25.64 4.12 -25.57
CA ILE A 256 -25.68 5.24 -26.53
C ILE A 256 -26.17 6.46 -25.72
N VAL A 257 -25.31 7.02 -24.91
CA VAL A 257 -25.64 8.16 -24.07
C VAL A 257 -24.85 9.33 -24.65
N ASP A 258 -25.57 10.28 -25.18
CA ASP A 258 -25.05 11.61 -25.48
C ASP A 258 -24.24 12.09 -24.28
N VAL A 259 -22.92 12.25 -24.48
CA VAL A 259 -21.96 12.72 -23.47
C VAL A 259 -22.41 14.07 -22.85
N HIS A 260 -23.34 14.76 -23.48
CA HIS A 260 -23.90 16.05 -23.04
C HIS A 260 -25.08 15.93 -22.08
N ASN A 261 -25.66 14.75 -21.85
CA ASN A 261 -26.89 14.61 -21.06
C ASN A 261 -26.83 13.56 -19.96
N GLN A 262 -25.64 13.10 -19.59
CA GLN A 262 -25.49 12.20 -18.44
C GLN A 262 -25.57 12.98 -17.12
N ASN A 263 -26.40 12.49 -16.22
CA ASN A 263 -26.35 12.87 -14.81
C ASN A 263 -24.92 12.72 -14.32
N GLY A 264 -24.20 13.81 -14.10
CA GLY A 264 -22.78 13.81 -13.73
C GLY A 264 -22.44 12.89 -12.54
N VAL A 265 -23.42 12.61 -11.68
CA VAL A 265 -23.32 11.70 -10.54
C VAL A 265 -23.01 10.24 -10.95
N ALA A 266 -23.60 9.73 -12.03
CA ALA A 266 -23.39 8.36 -12.49
C ALA A 266 -21.95 8.16 -12.98
N LEU A 267 -21.42 9.08 -13.78
CA LEU A 267 -20.04 9.07 -14.26
C LEU A 267 -19.03 9.17 -13.10
N TYR A 268 -19.30 10.05 -12.13
CA TYR A 268 -18.44 10.14 -10.93
C TYR A 268 -18.40 8.85 -10.12
N MET A 269 -19.54 8.19 -9.94
CA MET A 269 -19.62 6.92 -9.22
C MET A 269 -18.87 5.81 -9.96
N GLU A 270 -19.00 5.73 -11.28
CA GLU A 270 -18.26 4.76 -12.12
C GLU A 270 -16.77 4.95 -11.97
N LEU A 271 -16.25 6.16 -12.21
CA LEU A 271 -14.84 6.49 -12.09
C LEU A 271 -14.31 6.30 -10.67
N PHE A 272 -15.10 6.60 -9.65
CA PHE A 272 -14.74 6.36 -8.26
C PHE A 272 -14.57 4.86 -7.97
N VAL A 273 -15.50 4.04 -8.42
CA VAL A 273 -15.45 2.58 -8.24
C VAL A 273 -14.25 1.99 -8.98
N GLU A 274 -13.99 2.41 -10.22
CA GLU A 274 -12.82 1.99 -10.99
C GLU A 274 -11.51 2.31 -10.26
N ASN A 275 -11.34 3.56 -9.83
CA ASN A 275 -10.16 3.98 -9.07
C ASN A 275 -10.00 3.23 -7.76
N ALA A 276 -11.10 2.96 -7.04
CA ALA A 276 -11.07 2.20 -5.80
C ALA A 276 -10.58 0.75 -6.02
N ILE A 277 -11.05 0.10 -7.09
CA ILE A 277 -10.62 -1.26 -7.46
C ILE A 277 -9.13 -1.27 -7.85
N LEU A 278 -8.70 -0.33 -8.71
CA LEU A 278 -7.30 -0.21 -9.13
C LEU A 278 -6.39 0.07 -7.94
N ALA A 279 -6.75 0.99 -7.05
CA ALA A 279 -5.99 1.31 -5.85
C ALA A 279 -5.90 0.12 -4.89
N ALA A 280 -7.00 -0.62 -4.69
CA ALA A 280 -7.01 -1.83 -3.86
C ALA A 280 -6.09 -2.90 -4.44
N THR A 281 -6.12 -3.11 -5.77
CA THR A 281 -5.24 -4.06 -6.46
C THR A 281 -3.78 -3.64 -6.35
N ALA A 282 -3.46 -2.36 -6.61
CA ALA A 282 -2.12 -1.80 -6.44
C ALA A 282 -1.60 -2.02 -5.01
N TYR A 283 -2.43 -1.82 -4.01
CA TYR A 283 -2.06 -2.05 -2.61
C TYR A 283 -1.76 -3.53 -2.31
N LEU A 284 -2.54 -4.46 -2.86
CA LEU A 284 -2.27 -5.91 -2.73
C LEU A 284 -0.94 -6.28 -3.37
N GLU A 285 -0.63 -5.76 -4.55
CA GLU A 285 0.67 -5.96 -5.20
C GLU A 285 1.83 -5.40 -4.37
N CYS A 286 1.66 -4.21 -3.80
CA CYS A 286 2.65 -3.63 -2.88
C CYS A 286 2.89 -4.52 -1.65
N ILE A 287 1.85 -5.18 -1.10
CA ILE A 287 2.01 -6.16 -0.02
C ILE A 287 2.81 -7.37 -0.50
N LEU A 288 2.55 -7.89 -1.69
CA LEU A 288 3.31 -9.01 -2.26
C LEU A 288 4.79 -8.65 -2.46
N ILE A 289 5.08 -7.47 -3.02
CA ILE A 289 6.46 -6.96 -3.15
C ILE A 289 7.11 -6.81 -1.76
N GLY A 290 6.40 -6.25 -0.79
CA GLY A 290 6.84 -6.14 0.59
C GLY A 290 7.15 -7.49 1.23
N THR A 291 6.34 -8.52 0.92
CA THR A 291 6.55 -9.90 1.38
C THR A 291 7.83 -10.49 0.79
N ILE A 292 8.03 -10.34 -0.52
CA ILE A 292 9.25 -10.82 -1.22
C ILE A 292 10.48 -10.13 -0.63
N PHE A 293 10.44 -8.80 -0.48
CA PHE A 293 11.53 -8.03 0.09
C PHE A 293 11.89 -8.50 1.50
N LEU A 294 10.89 -8.63 2.37
CA LEU A 294 11.10 -9.04 3.76
C LEU A 294 11.59 -10.48 3.87
N SER A 295 11.02 -11.39 3.07
CA SER A 295 11.44 -12.80 3.00
C SER A 295 12.89 -12.93 2.56
N THR A 296 13.29 -12.20 1.50
CA THR A 296 14.67 -12.18 1.01
C THR A 296 15.64 -11.62 2.06
N LYS A 297 15.24 -10.56 2.76
CA LYS A 297 16.04 -9.98 3.83
C LYS A 297 16.16 -10.92 5.03
N ALA A 298 15.06 -11.59 5.37
CA ALA A 298 15.04 -12.59 6.45
C ALA A 298 15.93 -13.80 6.11
N ALA A 299 15.85 -14.29 4.86
CA ALA A 299 16.65 -15.41 4.38
C ALA A 299 18.17 -15.16 4.42
N ARG A 300 18.59 -13.90 4.23
CA ARG A 300 20.00 -13.49 4.27
C ARG A 300 20.52 -13.21 5.68
N LYS A 301 19.65 -13.19 6.70
CA LYS A 301 20.04 -12.90 8.06
C LYS A 301 20.66 -14.16 8.69
N ILE A 302 21.95 -14.10 8.97
CA ILE A 302 22.64 -15.14 9.74
C ILE A 302 22.27 -14.94 11.22
N PRO A 303 21.74 -15.98 11.91
CA PRO A 303 21.44 -15.89 13.35
C PRO A 303 22.71 -15.82 14.18
N SER A 304 22.59 -15.29 15.39
CA SER A 304 23.69 -15.34 16.36
C SER A 304 23.96 -16.79 16.79
N PHE A 305 25.23 -17.13 16.92
CA PHE A 305 25.69 -18.47 17.32
C PHE A 305 25.66 -18.68 18.85
N ASP A 306 24.49 -18.47 19.45
CA ASP A 306 24.26 -18.52 20.89
C ASP A 306 23.00 -19.30 21.27
N LYS A 307 22.48 -20.11 20.35
CA LYS A 307 21.20 -20.80 20.50
C LYS A 307 21.33 -22.12 21.28
N ASP A 308 20.27 -22.44 22.03
CA ASP A 308 20.22 -23.66 22.85
C ASP A 308 19.44 -24.78 22.15
N TYR A 309 18.42 -24.40 21.39
CA TYR A 309 17.52 -25.33 20.69
C TYR A 309 17.33 -24.95 19.23
N ILE A 310 17.20 -26.00 18.38
CA ILE A 310 16.75 -25.88 16.97
C ILE A 310 15.47 -26.69 16.83
N LEU A 311 14.37 -26.02 16.52
CA LEU A 311 13.10 -26.65 16.19
C LEU A 311 13.04 -26.91 14.68
N ILE A 312 12.89 -28.20 14.31
CA ILE A 312 12.72 -28.63 12.91
C ILE A 312 11.25 -28.97 12.71
N LEU A 313 10.52 -28.08 12.04
CA LEU A 313 9.10 -28.30 11.75
C LEU A 313 8.93 -29.37 10.68
N GLY A 314 8.06 -30.31 10.93
CA GLY A 314 7.64 -31.31 9.96
C GLY A 314 6.94 -30.70 8.76
N CYS A 315 6.95 -31.45 7.71
CA CYS A 315 6.08 -31.34 6.54
C CYS A 315 6.00 -32.75 5.97
N GLN A 316 5.00 -33.14 5.36
CA GLN A 316 4.71 -34.45 4.81
C GLN A 316 5.93 -35.35 4.56
N ILE A 317 5.90 -36.61 4.99
CA ILE A 317 6.88 -37.65 4.68
C ILE A 317 6.40 -38.50 3.50
N LYS A 318 7.33 -39.28 2.91
CA LYS A 318 6.98 -40.23 1.84
C LYS A 318 6.23 -41.44 2.40
N LYS A 319 5.51 -42.14 1.52
CA LYS A 319 4.74 -43.36 1.91
C LYS A 319 5.60 -44.47 2.49
N ASP A 320 6.89 -44.50 2.19
CA ASP A 320 7.86 -45.44 2.72
C ASP A 320 8.45 -45.04 4.11
N GLY A 321 7.96 -43.90 4.67
CA GLY A 321 8.45 -43.34 5.94
C GLY A 321 9.75 -42.55 5.82
N THR A 322 10.31 -42.40 4.63
CA THR A 322 11.52 -41.57 4.41
C THR A 322 11.19 -40.11 4.25
N LEU A 323 12.18 -39.23 4.49
CA LEU A 323 11.99 -37.79 4.35
C LEU A 323 11.78 -37.38 2.89
N THR A 324 10.88 -36.40 2.67
CA THR A 324 10.84 -35.66 1.42
C THR A 324 12.11 -34.82 1.26
N ASN A 325 12.45 -34.42 0.02
CA ASN A 325 13.62 -33.57 -0.24
C ASN A 325 13.59 -32.26 0.59
N LEU A 326 12.40 -31.69 0.76
CA LEU A 326 12.21 -30.48 1.57
C LEU A 326 12.52 -30.73 3.04
N LEU A 327 11.99 -31.81 3.61
CA LEU A 327 12.19 -32.14 5.02
C LEU A 327 13.65 -32.52 5.30
N LYS A 328 14.29 -33.24 4.36
CA LYS A 328 15.72 -33.53 4.38
C LYS A 328 16.55 -32.24 4.39
N SER A 329 16.26 -31.29 3.50
CA SER A 329 16.95 -30.00 3.44
C SER A 329 16.82 -29.20 4.75
N ARG A 330 15.66 -29.26 5.43
CA ARG A 330 15.47 -28.65 6.76
C ARG A 330 16.41 -29.27 7.81
N ALA A 331 16.46 -30.59 7.85
CA ALA A 331 17.31 -31.31 8.77
C ALA A 331 18.83 -31.07 8.52
N ASP A 332 19.23 -31.08 7.25
CA ASP A 332 20.61 -30.80 6.84
C ASP A 332 21.04 -29.39 7.26
N ARG A 333 20.18 -28.39 7.06
CA ARG A 333 20.43 -27.00 7.47
C ARG A 333 20.52 -26.84 8.98
N ALA A 334 19.69 -27.56 9.73
CA ALA A 334 19.78 -27.57 11.19
C ALA A 334 21.14 -28.09 11.65
N VAL A 335 21.63 -29.20 11.06
CA VAL A 335 22.95 -29.79 11.39
C VAL A 335 24.09 -28.87 10.96
N GLU A 336 24.00 -28.23 9.79
CA GLU A 336 24.98 -27.24 9.31
C GLU A 336 25.11 -26.08 10.31
N PHE A 337 23.97 -25.51 10.74
CA PHE A 337 23.97 -24.44 11.74
C PHE A 337 24.56 -24.88 13.08
N ALA A 338 24.20 -26.07 13.57
CA ALA A 338 24.75 -26.61 14.80
C ALA A 338 26.28 -26.80 14.73
N LYS A 339 26.79 -27.25 13.58
CA LYS A 339 28.25 -27.37 13.34
C LYS A 339 28.90 -25.98 13.30
N MET A 340 28.33 -25.01 12.63
CA MET A 340 28.83 -23.63 12.59
C MET A 340 28.85 -23.02 13.99
N GLN A 341 27.81 -23.17 14.78
CA GLN A 341 27.74 -22.67 16.16
C GLN A 341 28.77 -23.31 17.02
N LYS A 342 28.95 -24.64 16.94
CA LYS A 342 29.96 -25.36 17.70
C LYS A 342 31.38 -24.86 17.37
N ASN A 343 31.67 -24.63 16.09
CA ASN A 343 32.96 -24.12 15.62
C ASN A 343 33.25 -22.69 16.04
N VAL A 344 32.26 -21.82 16.02
CA VAL A 344 32.41 -20.38 16.29
C VAL A 344 32.31 -20.06 17.78
N ALA A 345 31.35 -20.66 18.48
CA ALA A 345 30.99 -20.33 19.86
C ALA A 345 31.27 -21.46 20.87
N GLY A 346 31.74 -22.63 20.41
CA GLY A 346 31.97 -23.82 21.28
C GLY A 346 30.69 -24.41 21.89
N LYS A 347 29.50 -23.91 21.50
CA LYS A 347 28.23 -24.24 22.13
C LYS A 347 27.49 -25.33 21.37
N ASN A 348 27.14 -26.42 22.07
CA ASN A 348 26.26 -27.45 21.53
C ASN A 348 24.79 -26.96 21.49
N ILE A 349 23.99 -27.59 20.64
CA ILE A 349 22.59 -27.26 20.43
C ILE A 349 21.76 -28.54 20.53
N THR A 350 20.52 -28.42 21.05
CA THR A 350 19.53 -29.48 21.11
C THR A 350 18.55 -29.38 19.94
N PHE A 351 18.38 -30.52 19.25
CA PHE A 351 17.45 -30.60 18.11
C PHE A 351 16.06 -30.99 18.59
N ILE A 352 15.03 -30.35 18.07
CA ILE A 352 13.62 -30.66 18.36
C ILE A 352 12.89 -30.91 17.06
N PRO A 353 12.90 -32.15 16.53
CA PRO A 353 11.98 -32.54 15.49
C PRO A 353 10.53 -32.40 15.98
N SER A 354 9.66 -31.76 15.22
CA SER A 354 8.26 -31.56 15.59
C SER A 354 7.34 -31.83 14.43
N GLY A 355 6.36 -32.70 14.61
CA GLY A 355 5.35 -33.11 13.64
C GLY A 355 4.79 -34.47 14.00
N GLY A 356 3.47 -34.55 14.11
CA GLY A 356 2.75 -35.80 14.42
C GLY A 356 2.63 -36.71 13.21
N LYS A 357 1.80 -37.73 13.32
CA LYS A 357 1.51 -38.69 12.27
C LYS A 357 0.29 -38.23 11.48
N GLY A 358 0.47 -37.99 10.19
CA GLY A 358 -0.63 -37.75 9.25
C GLY A 358 -1.46 -39.02 8.96
N ASN A 359 -2.67 -38.86 8.42
CA ASN A 359 -3.58 -39.99 8.15
C ASN A 359 -3.00 -41.00 7.14
N ASP A 360 -2.15 -40.55 6.23
CA ASP A 360 -1.55 -41.36 5.16
C ASP A 360 -0.09 -41.74 5.44
N GLU A 361 0.40 -41.51 6.66
CA GLU A 361 1.78 -41.72 7.05
C GLU A 361 1.95 -42.98 7.91
N ILE A 362 3.10 -43.65 7.76
CA ILE A 362 3.41 -44.86 8.52
C ILE A 362 3.91 -44.53 9.94
N ILE A 363 4.70 -43.47 10.04
CA ILE A 363 5.30 -42.98 11.30
C ILE A 363 5.07 -41.49 11.43
N ALA A 364 5.31 -40.91 12.61
CA ALA A 364 5.23 -39.47 12.79
C ALA A 364 6.39 -38.76 12.06
N GLU A 365 6.12 -37.56 11.53
CA GLU A 365 7.13 -36.74 10.84
C GLU A 365 8.34 -36.49 11.72
N ALA A 366 8.13 -36.20 13.02
CA ALA A 366 9.20 -35.98 13.98
C ALA A 366 10.09 -37.22 14.19
N ASP A 367 9.49 -38.42 14.19
CA ASP A 367 10.23 -39.67 14.32
C ASP A 367 11.06 -39.94 13.05
N ALA A 368 10.54 -39.66 11.87
CA ALA A 368 11.27 -39.75 10.62
C ALA A 368 12.47 -38.80 10.60
N ILE A 369 12.30 -37.55 11.06
CA ILE A 369 13.39 -36.56 11.17
C ILE A 369 14.45 -37.07 12.19
N LYS A 370 14.04 -37.58 13.36
CA LYS A 370 14.94 -38.14 14.34
C LYS A 370 15.80 -39.25 13.74
N ASN A 371 15.15 -40.22 13.06
CA ASN A 371 15.87 -41.35 12.45
C ASN A 371 16.92 -40.85 11.43
N TYR A 372 16.55 -39.85 10.62
CA TYR A 372 17.47 -39.24 9.68
C TYR A 372 18.66 -38.54 10.39
N LEU A 373 18.39 -37.71 11.42
CA LEU A 373 19.44 -37.00 12.17
C LEU A 373 20.43 -37.98 12.78
N VAL A 374 19.95 -39.08 13.38
CA VAL A 374 20.81 -40.15 13.94
C VAL A 374 21.63 -40.81 12.83
N SER A 375 21.04 -41.11 11.67
CA SER A 375 21.73 -41.71 10.54
C SER A 375 22.89 -40.89 9.98
N ILE A 376 22.83 -39.54 10.13
CA ILE A 376 23.90 -38.62 9.71
C ILE A 376 24.85 -38.22 10.87
N GLY A 377 24.77 -38.91 11.99
CA GLY A 377 25.72 -38.84 13.10
C GLY A 377 25.38 -37.81 14.19
N VAL A 378 24.14 -37.34 14.28
CA VAL A 378 23.67 -36.50 15.40
C VAL A 378 23.45 -37.40 16.63
N PRO A 379 24.04 -37.10 17.80
CA PRO A 379 23.87 -37.91 19.01
C PRO A 379 22.39 -37.93 19.45
N GLU A 380 21.86 -39.11 19.74
CA GLU A 380 20.46 -39.29 20.11
C GLU A 380 20.07 -38.50 21.39
N ASN A 381 20.99 -38.37 22.35
CA ASN A 381 20.81 -37.60 23.58
C ASN A 381 20.71 -36.08 23.36
N SER A 382 21.00 -35.58 22.15
CA SER A 382 20.84 -34.20 21.75
C SER A 382 19.53 -33.96 20.99
N ILE A 383 18.62 -34.94 20.93
CA ILE A 383 17.38 -34.87 20.18
C ILE A 383 16.17 -35.03 21.12
N LEU A 384 15.28 -34.06 21.14
CA LEU A 384 13.99 -34.10 21.87
C LEU A 384 12.87 -34.17 20.86
N VAL A 385 12.07 -35.24 20.86
CA VAL A 385 11.03 -35.46 19.82
C VAL A 385 9.68 -34.96 20.30
N GLU A 386 9.00 -34.17 19.42
CA GLU A 386 7.60 -33.76 19.56
C GLU A 386 6.79 -34.41 18.43
N ASN A 387 6.05 -35.47 18.69
CA ASN A 387 5.36 -36.29 17.69
C ASN A 387 3.83 -36.32 17.86
N LYS A 388 3.23 -35.34 18.58
CA LYS A 388 1.80 -35.31 18.89
C LYS A 388 1.01 -34.27 18.10
N SER A 389 1.69 -33.28 17.53
CA SER A 389 1.08 -32.14 16.84
C SER A 389 0.48 -32.53 15.50
N GLN A 390 -0.64 -31.91 15.14
CA GLN A 390 -1.35 -32.11 13.86
C GLN A 390 -1.32 -30.88 12.94
N ASN A 391 -0.84 -29.76 13.42
CA ASN A 391 -0.73 -28.51 12.67
C ASN A 391 0.44 -27.65 13.19
N THR A 392 0.82 -26.65 12.43
CA THR A 392 1.95 -25.78 12.75
C THR A 392 1.81 -25.06 14.09
N TYR A 393 0.60 -24.69 14.49
CA TYR A 393 0.36 -24.06 15.79
C TYR A 393 0.65 -25.03 16.94
N GLU A 394 0.21 -26.28 16.81
CA GLU A 394 0.48 -27.34 17.79
C GLU A 394 1.96 -27.71 17.81
N ASN A 395 2.62 -27.80 16.65
CA ASN A 395 4.07 -27.98 16.55
C ASN A 395 4.80 -26.98 17.45
N LEU A 396 4.46 -25.70 17.31
CA LEU A 396 5.07 -24.64 18.10
C LEU A 396 4.73 -24.75 19.58
N ARG A 397 3.45 -24.88 19.92
CA ARG A 397 2.97 -24.94 21.30
C ARG A 397 3.57 -26.12 22.06
N ASN A 398 3.51 -27.31 21.47
CA ASN A 398 3.97 -28.55 22.13
C ASN A 398 5.50 -28.57 22.25
N SER A 399 6.23 -28.11 21.20
CA SER A 399 7.69 -27.98 21.29
C SER A 399 8.12 -26.98 22.35
N MET A 400 7.37 -25.89 22.53
CA MET A 400 7.60 -24.89 23.57
C MET A 400 7.40 -25.46 24.96
N GLU A 401 6.37 -26.30 25.13
CA GLU A 401 6.11 -27.00 26.39
C GLU A 401 7.21 -28.00 26.67
N LEU A 402 7.68 -28.73 25.65
CA LEU A 402 8.79 -29.65 25.73
C LEU A 402 10.08 -28.93 26.19
N ILE A 403 10.43 -27.80 25.58
CA ILE A 403 11.54 -26.93 25.95
C ILE A 403 11.40 -26.46 27.40
N ARG A 404 10.24 -25.95 27.79
CA ARG A 404 9.98 -25.49 29.15
C ARG A 404 10.17 -26.62 30.19
N ASN A 405 9.74 -27.83 29.88
CA ASN A 405 9.88 -28.99 30.77
C ASN A 405 11.35 -29.44 30.85
N HIS A 406 12.05 -29.45 29.72
CA HIS A 406 13.48 -29.73 29.68
C HIS A 406 14.30 -28.67 30.43
N THR A 407 13.96 -27.40 30.29
CA THR A 407 14.58 -26.25 30.96
C THR A 407 14.17 -26.15 32.44
N LYS A 408 12.91 -26.52 32.81
CA LYS A 408 12.44 -26.55 34.21
C LYS A 408 13.17 -27.56 35.07
N MET A 409 13.73 -28.58 34.48
CA MET A 409 14.71 -29.43 35.18
C MET A 409 16.00 -28.65 35.53
N MET A 410 16.28 -27.53 34.84
CA MET A 410 17.45 -26.71 35.06
C MET A 410 17.19 -25.35 35.73
N ILE A 411 16.04 -24.66 35.50
CA ILE A 411 15.81 -23.30 36.06
C ILE A 411 14.30 -22.95 36.20
N ARG A 412 13.90 -22.40 37.35
CA ARG A 412 12.57 -21.88 37.66
C ARG A 412 12.36 -20.49 37.05
N LYS A 413 11.38 -20.35 36.15
CA LYS A 413 10.72 -19.12 35.60
C LYS A 413 11.49 -18.28 34.58
N SER A 414 10.94 -18.15 33.38
CA SER A 414 11.23 -17.01 32.51
C SER A 414 10.29 -16.87 31.29
N HIS A 415 10.21 -15.63 30.75
CA HIS A 415 9.44 -15.21 29.56
C HIS A 415 10.20 -15.56 28.26
N PHE A 416 9.44 -15.80 27.17
CA PHE A 416 9.91 -16.41 25.94
C PHE A 416 9.76 -15.47 24.73
N GLN A 417 10.83 -15.29 23.93
CA GLN A 417 10.76 -14.70 22.60
C GLN A 417 11.22 -15.70 21.53
N LEU A 418 10.36 -15.91 20.52
CA LEU A 418 10.64 -16.73 19.36
C LEU A 418 11.34 -15.92 18.26
N GLN A 419 12.51 -16.32 17.82
CA GLN A 419 13.09 -15.85 16.57
C GLN A 419 12.90 -16.90 15.47
N THR A 420 12.05 -16.58 14.51
CA THR A 420 11.84 -17.40 13.31
C THR A 420 12.82 -16.97 12.22
N ILE A 421 13.54 -17.91 11.65
CA ILE A 421 14.46 -17.66 10.54
C ILE A 421 13.95 -18.41 9.33
N MET A 422 13.62 -17.69 8.28
CA MET A 422 13.37 -18.23 6.95
C MET A 422 14.70 -18.22 6.17
N TYR A 423 15.18 -19.37 5.75
CA TYR A 423 16.22 -19.49 4.74
C TYR A 423 15.58 -19.68 3.37
N SER A 424 16.30 -19.30 2.30
CA SER A 424 15.83 -19.09 0.92
C SER A 424 15.12 -20.25 0.22
N ASP A 425 14.98 -21.42 0.86
CA ASP A 425 14.30 -22.58 0.31
C ASP A 425 13.23 -23.13 1.26
N LEU A 426 12.26 -22.27 1.67
CA LEU A 426 11.09 -22.66 2.49
C LEU A 426 11.40 -23.48 3.77
N VAL A 427 12.60 -23.29 4.37
CA VAL A 427 13.02 -24.00 5.55
C VAL A 427 12.65 -23.21 6.80
N PHE A 428 11.62 -23.65 7.51
CA PHE A 428 11.27 -23.12 8.84
C PHE A 428 12.16 -23.78 9.90
N LEU A 429 13.20 -23.06 10.32
CA LEU A 429 14.01 -23.38 11.50
C LEU A 429 13.73 -22.35 12.60
N LEU A 430 13.23 -22.83 13.72
CA LEU A 430 13.06 -22.02 14.93
C LEU A 430 14.25 -22.22 15.85
N LEU A 431 14.95 -21.12 16.14
CA LEU A 431 16.08 -21.10 17.04
C LEU A 431 15.70 -20.43 18.35
N VAL A 432 16.00 -21.05 19.45
CA VAL A 432 15.61 -20.62 20.79
C VAL A 432 16.84 -20.44 21.66
N ARG A 433 16.89 -19.34 22.40
CA ARG A 433 17.92 -19.04 23.41
C ARG A 433 17.34 -19.14 24.81
N GLU A 434 18.02 -19.86 25.69
CA GLU A 434 17.56 -20.13 27.07
C GLU A 434 17.51 -18.84 27.93
N SER A 435 18.39 -17.86 27.68
CA SER A 435 18.39 -16.57 28.37
C SER A 435 17.18 -15.70 28.06
N GLU A 436 16.54 -15.90 26.89
CA GLU A 436 15.30 -15.22 26.51
C GLU A 436 14.07 -15.86 27.17
N LEU A 437 14.26 -17.00 27.81
CA LEU A 437 13.27 -17.65 28.66
C LEU A 437 13.21 -17.03 30.07
N LYS A 438 14.12 -16.10 30.42
CA LYS A 438 14.28 -15.54 31.77
C LYS A 438 13.81 -14.06 31.89
N ALA A 439 13.36 -13.42 30.83
CA ALA A 439 12.93 -12.01 30.82
C ALA A 439 11.39 -11.86 30.95
#